data_4a7b19044b5eaadb92ab895d062111a5
#
_entry.id   4a7b19044b5eaadb92ab895d062111a5
#
_cell.length_a   1.000
_cell.length_b   1.000
_cell.length_c   1.000
_cell.angle_alpha   90.00
_cell.angle_beta   90.00
_cell.angle_gamma   90.00
#
_symmetry.space_group_name_H-M   'P 1'
#
loop_
_entity.id
_entity.type
_entity.pdbx_description
1 polymer ?
#
loop_
_entity_poly.entity_id
_entity_poly.type
_entity_poly.pdbx_seq_one_letter_code
_entity_poly.pdbx_strand_id
1 'polypeptide(L)'
;MKQKLSLKARALNFLSKREYSARELTLKLQPYATENDDIEAIISWLQEKNFLSEERFVESYVRQRISRYGNQKILYDLQNYHIASPIIEEITETLKETELARALALWKRRFGKPPQTIQEKAKQIRFLQYRGFPLNIIQKIIKGDFPDYD
;
A
#
# COMPACT_ATOMS: atom_id res chain seq x y z
N MET A 1 23.73 -8.03 -33.91
CA MET A 1 23.35 -6.83 -33.09
C MET A 1 22.08 -7.12 -32.35
N LYS A 2 22.08 -6.81 -31.07
CA LYS A 2 20.87 -6.92 -30.27
C LYS A 2 19.91 -5.77 -30.63
N GLN A 3 18.68 -6.12 -31.04
CA GLN A 3 17.66 -5.14 -31.29
C GLN A 3 17.26 -4.50 -29.96
N LYS A 4 17.11 -3.19 -29.94
CA LYS A 4 16.58 -2.50 -28.78
C LYS A 4 15.10 -2.80 -28.65
N LEU A 5 14.65 -3.09 -27.44
CA LEU A 5 13.23 -3.25 -27.16
C LEU A 5 12.51 -1.93 -27.43
N SER A 6 11.33 -2.00 -28.07
CA SER A 6 10.46 -0.85 -28.16
C SER A 6 10.06 -0.41 -26.75
N LEU A 7 9.65 0.85 -26.60
CA LEU A 7 9.20 1.33 -25.29
C LEU A 7 7.99 0.56 -24.78
N LYS A 8 7.07 0.21 -25.68
CA LYS A 8 5.90 -0.63 -25.39
C LYS A 8 6.32 -2.02 -24.88
N ALA A 9 7.27 -2.66 -25.57
CA ALA A 9 7.78 -3.98 -25.18
C ALA A 9 8.48 -3.92 -23.83
N ARG A 10 9.21 -2.84 -23.56
CA ARG A 10 9.87 -2.63 -22.27
C ARG A 10 8.83 -2.47 -21.15
N ALA A 11 7.76 -1.71 -21.39
CA ALA A 11 6.66 -1.57 -20.45
C ALA A 11 6.02 -2.90 -20.10
N LEU A 12 5.74 -3.72 -21.13
CA LEU A 12 5.18 -5.06 -20.93
C LEU A 12 6.13 -5.95 -20.12
N ASN A 13 7.42 -5.81 -20.35
CA ASN A 13 8.42 -6.56 -19.58
C ASN A 13 8.40 -6.16 -18.09
N PHE A 14 8.32 -4.88 -17.79
CA PHE A 14 8.17 -4.43 -16.40
C PHE A 14 6.91 -5.03 -15.77
N LEU A 15 5.77 -4.91 -16.46
CA LEU A 15 4.48 -5.38 -15.96
C LEU A 15 4.40 -6.91 -15.82
N SER A 16 5.23 -7.65 -16.54
CA SER A 16 5.30 -9.10 -16.38
C SER A 16 5.89 -9.51 -15.03
N LYS A 17 6.61 -8.62 -14.38
CA LYS A 17 7.31 -8.90 -13.11
C LYS A 17 6.50 -8.50 -11.90
N ARG A 18 5.73 -7.41 -12.00
CA ARG A 18 4.86 -6.92 -10.90
C ARG A 18 3.87 -5.90 -11.42
N GLU A 19 2.92 -5.55 -10.56
CA GLU A 19 2.00 -4.45 -10.83
C GLU A 19 2.71 -3.10 -10.65
N TYR A 20 2.29 -2.10 -11.42
CA TYR A 20 2.79 -0.73 -11.36
C TYR A 20 1.61 0.24 -11.33
N SER A 21 1.80 1.40 -10.67
CA SER A 21 0.91 2.53 -10.90
C SER A 21 1.25 3.17 -12.25
N ALA A 22 0.30 3.91 -12.83
CA ALA A 22 0.54 4.65 -14.08
C ALA A 22 1.70 5.64 -13.93
N ARG A 23 1.74 6.37 -12.80
CA ARG A 23 2.81 7.33 -12.51
C ARG A 23 4.16 6.64 -12.41
N GLU A 24 4.22 5.54 -11.67
CA GLU A 24 5.45 4.78 -11.46
C GLU A 24 6.00 4.25 -12.79
N LEU A 25 5.12 3.68 -13.63
CA LEU A 25 5.52 3.15 -14.92
C LEU A 25 5.99 4.26 -15.85
N THR A 26 5.30 5.41 -15.86
CA THR A 26 5.70 6.58 -16.63
C THR A 26 7.13 6.99 -16.29
N LEU A 27 7.43 7.13 -15.00
CA LEU A 27 8.77 7.49 -14.53
C LEU A 27 9.81 6.43 -14.90
N LYS A 28 9.45 5.16 -14.83
CA LYS A 28 10.32 4.04 -15.16
C LYS A 28 10.67 4.01 -16.65
N LEU A 29 9.76 4.44 -17.51
CA LEU A 29 9.94 4.44 -18.95
C LEU A 29 10.73 5.67 -19.47
N GLN A 30 10.70 6.78 -18.73
CA GLN A 30 11.33 8.03 -19.19
C GLN A 30 12.79 7.89 -19.63
N PRO A 31 13.68 7.17 -18.90
CA PRO A 31 15.07 7.03 -19.33
C PRO A 31 15.27 6.32 -20.66
N TYR A 32 14.26 5.57 -21.11
CA TYR A 32 14.33 4.77 -22.34
C TYR A 32 13.59 5.40 -23.52
N ALA A 33 12.87 6.50 -23.26
CA ALA A 33 12.06 7.16 -24.29
C ALA A 33 12.93 7.99 -25.23
N THR A 34 12.58 7.99 -26.50
CA THR A 34 13.17 8.86 -27.53
C THR A 34 12.16 9.91 -27.95
N GLU A 35 12.59 10.84 -28.82
CA GLU A 35 11.70 11.89 -29.36
C GLU A 35 10.47 11.33 -30.10
N ASN A 36 10.58 10.11 -30.62
CA ASN A 36 9.52 9.44 -31.38
C ASN A 36 8.53 8.72 -30.48
N ASP A 37 8.80 8.62 -29.18
CA ASP A 37 7.95 7.88 -28.25
C ASP A 37 6.95 8.81 -27.56
N ASP A 38 5.72 8.36 -27.42
CA ASP A 38 4.68 9.02 -26.65
C ASP A 38 4.31 8.14 -25.47
N ILE A 39 4.88 8.45 -24.30
CA ILE A 39 4.68 7.66 -23.07
C ILE A 39 3.19 7.67 -22.68
N GLU A 40 2.52 8.82 -22.75
CA GLU A 40 1.10 8.91 -22.40
C GLU A 40 0.24 8.00 -23.25
N ALA A 41 0.51 7.93 -24.55
CA ALA A 41 -0.21 7.04 -25.46
C ALA A 41 0.05 5.57 -25.12
N ILE A 42 1.27 5.23 -24.74
CA ILE A 42 1.63 3.86 -24.30
C ILE A 42 0.89 3.50 -23.03
N ILE A 43 0.90 4.40 -22.04
CA ILE A 43 0.19 4.18 -20.76
C ILE A 43 -1.30 3.96 -21.03
N SER A 44 -1.93 4.80 -21.83
CA SER A 44 -3.36 4.67 -22.18
C SER A 44 -3.65 3.32 -22.85
N TRP A 45 -2.80 2.92 -23.80
CA TRP A 45 -2.93 1.63 -24.49
C TRP A 45 -2.85 0.46 -23.50
N LEU A 46 -1.89 0.51 -22.58
CA LEU A 46 -1.72 -0.54 -21.56
C LEU A 46 -2.94 -0.62 -20.64
N GLN A 47 -3.53 0.52 -20.30
CA GLN A 47 -4.74 0.57 -19.49
C GLN A 47 -5.95 -0.01 -20.24
N GLU A 48 -6.12 0.36 -21.51
CA GLU A 48 -7.21 -0.15 -22.35
C GLU A 48 -7.14 -1.67 -22.52
N LYS A 49 -5.95 -2.19 -22.64
CA LYS A 49 -5.71 -3.65 -22.77
C LYS A 49 -5.68 -4.37 -21.42
N ASN A 50 -5.85 -3.64 -20.33
CA ASN A 50 -5.85 -4.17 -18.97
C ASN A 50 -4.50 -4.79 -18.54
N PHE A 51 -3.42 -4.44 -19.21
CA PHE A 51 -2.07 -4.80 -18.79
C PHE A 51 -1.61 -3.95 -17.62
N LEU A 52 -2.07 -2.70 -17.55
CA LEU A 52 -1.83 -1.75 -16.47
C LEU A 52 -3.14 -1.45 -15.77
N SER A 53 -3.21 -1.65 -14.46
CA SER A 53 -4.41 -1.41 -13.67
C SER A 53 -4.03 -0.81 -12.33
N GLU A 54 -4.49 0.41 -12.06
CA GLU A 54 -4.26 1.05 -10.76
C GLU A 54 -4.96 0.30 -9.63
N GLU A 55 -6.11 -0.30 -9.90
CA GLU A 55 -6.85 -1.10 -8.92
C GLU A 55 -6.02 -2.31 -8.49
N ARG A 56 -5.47 -3.06 -9.45
CA ARG A 56 -4.60 -4.20 -9.13
C ARG A 56 -3.32 -3.78 -8.42
N PHE A 57 -2.75 -2.63 -8.81
CA PHE A 57 -1.58 -2.08 -8.13
C PHE A 57 -1.89 -1.80 -6.65
N VAL A 58 -3.00 -1.12 -6.37
CA VAL A 58 -3.41 -0.79 -4.99
C VAL A 58 -3.66 -2.06 -4.19
N GLU A 59 -4.35 -3.04 -4.75
CA GLU A 59 -4.60 -4.33 -4.08
C GLU A 59 -3.29 -5.04 -3.72
N SER A 60 -2.34 -5.09 -4.65
CA SER A 60 -1.03 -5.69 -4.44
C SER A 60 -0.24 -4.94 -3.37
N TYR A 61 -0.24 -3.61 -3.46
CA TYR A 61 0.44 -2.72 -2.51
C TYR A 61 -0.06 -2.96 -1.08
N VAL A 62 -1.37 -2.95 -0.91
CA VAL A 62 -2.03 -3.15 0.38
C VAL A 62 -1.74 -4.55 0.91
N ARG A 63 -1.89 -5.57 0.08
CA ARG A 63 -1.65 -6.97 0.48
C ARG A 63 -0.26 -7.17 1.08
N GLN A 64 0.75 -6.51 0.54
CA GLN A 64 2.12 -6.62 1.01
C GLN A 64 2.36 -5.91 2.36
N ARG A 65 1.51 -4.96 2.73
CA ARG A 65 1.71 -4.10 3.89
C ARG A 65 0.70 -4.27 5.02
N ILE A 66 -0.43 -4.86 4.71
CA ILE A 66 -1.59 -4.92 5.60
C ILE A 66 -1.30 -5.65 6.93
N SER A 67 -0.38 -6.59 6.93
CA SER A 67 -0.02 -7.35 8.13
C SER A 67 0.98 -6.64 9.03
N ARG A 68 1.61 -5.54 8.56
CA ARG A 68 2.68 -4.86 9.28
C ARG A 68 2.39 -3.40 9.61
N TYR A 69 1.44 -2.79 8.90
CA TYR A 69 1.20 -1.36 9.01
C TYR A 69 -0.28 -1.04 9.19
N GLY A 70 -0.54 0.07 9.89
CA GLY A 70 -1.88 0.62 10.04
C GLY A 70 -2.32 1.43 8.82
N ASN A 71 -3.58 1.80 8.81
CA ASN A 71 -4.20 2.49 7.67
C ASN A 71 -3.56 3.83 7.37
N GLN A 72 -3.19 4.60 8.39
CA GLN A 72 -2.59 5.93 8.20
C GLN A 72 -1.31 5.84 7.37
N LYS A 73 -0.44 4.89 7.70
CA LYS A 73 0.81 4.72 6.97
C LYS A 73 0.58 4.22 5.56
N ILE A 74 -0.27 3.22 5.39
CA ILE A 74 -0.58 2.64 4.06
C ILE A 74 -1.13 3.73 3.14
N LEU A 75 -2.13 4.49 3.61
CA LEU A 75 -2.78 5.52 2.80
C LEU A 75 -1.87 6.72 2.54
N TYR A 76 -1.05 7.09 3.52
CA TYR A 76 -0.06 8.16 3.34
C TYR A 76 0.95 7.81 2.25
N ASP A 77 1.49 6.59 2.30
CA ASP A 77 2.48 6.16 1.29
C ASP A 77 1.86 6.02 -0.10
N LEU A 78 0.57 5.64 -0.19
CA LEU A 78 -0.14 5.56 -1.47
C LEU A 78 -0.28 6.91 -2.17
N GLN A 79 -0.23 8.02 -1.44
CA GLN A 79 -0.30 9.36 -2.04
C GLN A 79 0.81 9.62 -3.06
N ASN A 80 1.96 8.96 -2.87
CA ASN A 80 3.11 9.11 -3.78
C ASN A 80 2.84 8.57 -5.19
N TYR A 81 1.82 7.76 -5.37
CA TYR A 81 1.51 7.11 -6.65
C TYR A 81 0.39 7.80 -7.42
N HIS A 82 -0.18 8.88 -6.87
CA HIS A 82 -1.22 9.70 -7.50
C HIS A 82 -2.41 8.87 -8.00
N ILE A 83 -2.92 8.01 -7.14
CA ILE A 83 -4.03 7.13 -7.46
C ILE A 83 -5.34 7.92 -7.50
N ALA A 84 -6.24 7.56 -8.41
CA ALA A 84 -7.54 8.23 -8.55
C ALA A 84 -8.35 8.13 -7.26
N SER A 85 -9.05 9.23 -6.91
CA SER A 85 -9.81 9.34 -5.65
C SER A 85 -10.83 8.22 -5.42
N PRO A 86 -11.60 7.75 -6.42
CA PRO A 86 -12.53 6.65 -6.20
C PRO A 86 -11.87 5.37 -5.73
N ILE A 87 -10.68 5.06 -6.24
CA ILE A 87 -9.92 3.86 -5.84
C ILE A 87 -9.45 4.01 -4.41
N ILE A 88 -8.94 5.19 -4.03
CA ILE A 88 -8.50 5.49 -2.66
C ILE A 88 -9.67 5.40 -1.68
N GLU A 89 -10.82 5.93 -2.04
CA GLU A 89 -12.02 5.89 -1.20
C GLU A 89 -12.46 4.45 -0.92
N GLU A 90 -12.49 3.62 -1.95
CA GLU A 90 -12.87 2.22 -1.84
C GLU A 90 -11.91 1.45 -0.94
N ILE A 91 -10.60 1.61 -1.16
CA ILE A 91 -9.60 0.89 -0.34
C ILE A 91 -9.61 1.39 1.10
N THR A 92 -9.86 2.68 1.32
CA THR A 92 -9.95 3.25 2.67
C THR A 92 -11.06 2.57 3.47
N GLU A 93 -12.24 2.39 2.86
CA GLU A 93 -13.37 1.72 3.51
C GLU A 93 -13.04 0.25 3.84
N THR A 94 -12.44 -0.45 2.89
CA THR A 94 -12.03 -1.85 3.10
C THR A 94 -11.02 -1.97 4.24
N LEU A 95 -10.04 -1.06 4.30
CA LEU A 95 -9.01 -1.07 5.35
C LEU A 95 -9.58 -0.80 6.73
N LYS A 96 -10.62 0.03 6.84
CA LYS A 96 -11.27 0.32 8.13
C LYS A 96 -11.88 -0.92 8.77
N GLU A 97 -12.40 -1.82 7.96
CA GLU A 97 -13.10 -3.02 8.45
C GLU A 97 -12.20 -3.95 9.26
N THR A 98 -10.90 -3.97 8.96
CA THR A 98 -9.95 -4.92 9.55
C THR A 98 -8.91 -4.28 10.44
N GLU A 99 -8.91 -2.95 10.59
CA GLU A 99 -7.81 -2.25 11.26
C GLU A 99 -7.62 -2.66 12.72
N LEU A 100 -8.70 -2.77 13.49
CA LEU A 100 -8.62 -3.17 14.90
C LEU A 100 -8.05 -4.58 15.05
N ALA A 101 -8.56 -5.52 14.25
CA ALA A 101 -8.09 -6.92 14.28
C ALA A 101 -6.61 -7.01 13.90
N ARG A 102 -6.17 -6.22 12.92
CA ARG A 102 -4.75 -6.18 12.49
C ARG A 102 -3.84 -5.58 13.56
N ALA A 103 -4.28 -4.51 14.19
CA ALA A 103 -3.56 -3.90 15.30
C ALA A 103 -3.41 -4.88 16.46
N LEU A 104 -4.48 -5.58 16.78
CA LEU A 104 -4.49 -6.59 17.85
C LEU A 104 -3.51 -7.73 17.53
N ALA A 105 -3.50 -8.21 16.30
CA ALA A 105 -2.58 -9.29 15.88
C ALA A 105 -1.12 -8.87 16.03
N LEU A 106 -0.78 -7.65 15.63
CA LEU A 106 0.58 -7.10 15.79
C LEU A 106 0.95 -6.96 17.27
N TRP A 107 0.04 -6.42 18.07
CA TRP A 107 0.26 -6.22 19.50
C TRP A 107 0.47 -7.56 20.22
N LYS A 108 -0.35 -8.57 19.91
CA LYS A 108 -0.20 -9.92 20.49
C LYS A 108 1.16 -10.54 20.20
N ARG A 109 1.64 -10.39 18.97
CA ARG A 109 2.95 -10.94 18.58
C ARG A 109 4.11 -10.21 19.26
N ARG A 110 3.98 -8.90 19.42
CA ARG A 110 5.08 -8.08 19.96
C ARG A 110 5.10 -8.06 21.49
N PHE A 111 3.94 -7.90 22.12
CA PHE A 111 3.83 -7.72 23.56
C PHE A 111 3.03 -8.82 24.24
N GLY A 112 1.83 -9.07 23.77
CA GLY A 112 0.97 -10.15 24.27
C GLY A 112 0.37 -9.95 25.65
N LYS A 113 0.78 -8.89 26.36
CA LYS A 113 0.31 -8.60 27.72
C LYS A 113 -0.01 -7.11 27.87
N PRO A 114 -1.07 -6.76 28.62
CA PRO A 114 -1.35 -5.36 28.93
C PRO A 114 -0.18 -4.71 29.66
N PRO A 115 0.02 -3.39 29.46
CA PRO A 115 1.11 -2.69 30.16
C PRO A 115 0.84 -2.61 31.66
N GLN A 116 1.88 -2.82 32.48
CA GLN A 116 1.81 -2.77 33.94
C GLN A 116 2.37 -1.45 34.48
N THR A 117 3.16 -0.73 33.67
CA THR A 117 3.78 0.52 34.07
C THR A 117 3.51 1.59 33.01
N ILE A 118 3.73 2.86 33.38
CA ILE A 118 3.62 3.99 32.46
C ILE A 118 4.61 3.82 31.29
N GLN A 119 5.81 3.35 31.58
CA GLN A 119 6.86 3.12 30.58
C GLN A 119 6.47 2.04 29.58
N GLU A 120 5.90 0.95 30.06
CA GLU A 120 5.40 -0.12 29.19
C GLU A 120 4.26 0.37 28.31
N LYS A 121 3.33 1.14 28.88
CA LYS A 121 2.21 1.71 28.13
C LYS A 121 2.71 2.63 27.03
N ALA A 122 3.66 3.53 27.34
CA ALA A 122 4.24 4.44 26.36
C ALA A 122 4.93 3.67 25.22
N LYS A 123 5.64 2.59 25.54
CA LYS A 123 6.33 1.75 24.57
C LYS A 123 5.34 1.09 23.62
N GLN A 124 4.26 0.53 24.16
CA GLN A 124 3.24 -0.13 23.35
C GLN A 124 2.52 0.87 22.43
N ILE A 125 2.19 2.03 22.94
CA ILE A 125 1.56 3.11 22.15
C ILE A 125 2.48 3.54 21.01
N ARG A 126 3.75 3.82 21.30
CA ARG A 126 4.71 4.26 20.28
C ARG A 126 4.90 3.21 19.18
N PHE A 127 4.94 1.94 19.56
CA PHE A 127 5.08 0.86 18.58
C PHE A 127 3.93 0.90 17.57
N LEU A 128 2.69 0.97 18.05
CA LEU A 128 1.51 0.97 17.19
C LEU A 128 1.38 2.28 16.39
N GLN A 129 1.70 3.43 17.00
CA GLN A 129 1.69 4.71 16.29
C GLN A 129 2.72 4.73 15.16
N TYR A 130 3.91 4.23 15.41
CA TYR A 130 4.97 4.17 14.41
C TYR A 130 4.57 3.30 13.21
N ARG A 131 3.78 2.25 13.46
CA ARG A 131 3.27 1.39 12.40
C ARG A 131 2.09 2.00 11.64
N GLY A 132 1.57 3.13 12.10
CA GLY A 132 0.52 3.87 11.39
C GLY A 132 -0.90 3.62 11.86
N PHE A 133 -1.09 3.09 13.08
CA PHE A 133 -2.42 2.93 13.66
C PHE A 133 -2.86 4.21 14.37
N PRO A 134 -4.13 4.63 14.24
CA PRO A 134 -4.61 5.83 14.92
C PRO A 134 -4.80 5.60 16.41
N LEU A 135 -4.78 6.70 17.17
CA LEU A 135 -4.83 6.66 18.63
C LEU A 135 -6.08 5.96 19.15
N ASN A 136 -7.24 6.17 18.50
CA ASN A 136 -8.49 5.51 18.92
C ASN A 136 -8.40 3.98 18.88
N ILE A 137 -7.74 3.44 17.86
CA ILE A 137 -7.48 1.98 17.73
C ILE A 137 -6.50 1.53 18.82
N ILE A 138 -5.42 2.29 19.01
CA ILE A 138 -4.40 1.99 20.03
C ILE A 138 -4.99 1.94 21.42
N GLN A 139 -5.83 2.91 21.75
CA GLN A 139 -6.49 2.98 23.06
C GLN A 139 -7.37 1.76 23.32
N LYS A 140 -8.10 1.30 22.31
CA LYS A 140 -8.90 0.08 22.43
C LYS A 140 -8.03 -1.14 22.74
N ILE A 141 -6.90 -1.27 22.09
CA ILE A 141 -5.96 -2.37 22.32
C ILE A 141 -5.42 -2.32 23.75
N ILE A 142 -4.95 -1.15 24.20
CA ILE A 142 -4.34 -0.98 25.52
C ILE A 142 -5.36 -1.23 26.64
N LYS A 143 -6.61 -0.83 26.43
CA LYS A 143 -7.70 -1.02 27.42
C LYS A 143 -8.31 -2.40 27.42
N GLY A 144 -7.98 -3.24 26.42
CA GLY A 144 -8.63 -4.52 26.25
C GLY A 144 -10.02 -4.47 25.69
N ASP A 145 -10.39 -3.34 25.06
CA ASP A 145 -11.72 -3.10 24.49
C ASP A 145 -11.76 -3.55 23.02
N PHE A 146 -11.84 -4.84 22.82
CA PHE A 146 -11.91 -5.43 21.49
C PHE A 146 -12.64 -6.77 21.55
N PRO A 147 -13.27 -7.17 20.41
CA PRO A 147 -13.93 -8.48 20.35
C PRO A 147 -12.93 -9.62 20.36
N ASP A 148 -13.43 -10.81 20.65
CA ASP A 148 -12.66 -12.04 20.53
C ASP A 148 -12.67 -12.46 19.05
N TYR A 149 -11.51 -12.43 18.41
CA TYR A 149 -11.37 -12.80 17.01
C TYR A 149 -10.87 -14.24 16.85
N ASP A 150 -11.58 -15.18 17.39
CA ASP A 150 -11.21 -16.60 17.25
C ASP A 150 -11.63 -17.19 15.91
#